data_953a015f9845c28e7b6c8da4c697d886
#
_entry.id   953a015f9845c28e7b6c8da4c697d886
#
_cell.length_a   1.000
_cell.length_b   1.000
_cell.length_c   1.000
_cell.angle_alpha   90.00
_cell.angle_beta   90.00
_cell.angle_gamma   90.00
#
_symmetry.space_group_name_H-M   'P 1'
#
loop_
_entity.id
_entity.type
_entity.pdbx_description
1 polymer ?
#
loop_
_entity_poly.entity_id
_entity_poly.type
_entity_poly.pdbx_seq_one_letter_code
_entity_poly.pdbx_strand_id
1 'polypeptide(L)'
;MIKMISLEEARELVLSRVTPLEAETVDLLDAAGRVAAADLKSDIDVSPFAHAAMDGYAVRRCDLAGATAESPVTLEVIDEVPAGGVFEGTAQPGQCVRIMTGAALPGCFDAVVKYEIVSVVEGDGKPGGHVAFSAQPKERDNVREAGEEARAGEIVVNKGEAITTAGVGFLAGCGVLRVPVYRKPRVAIIPIGSELVPPSENPGPGHIRNSNSYALAACAKAAGCEADMFDIVPDDEAALEAAVREAAATHDFVVTSGGASNGDFDFIKPVVERAGELLMTTVNMRPGKAQTFGIVDGTPVFGLPGNPAAAYMGFELIIRAGLLKMQGRTAFEHPTIVAKLTCDKKKKDSRRLFMRATLSHGESGELLVTPAKNQSSGLFGPIQKTNCMAVLPEGAQDAHAGDEIACVLLDVAEGTVI
;
A
#
# COMPACT_ATOMS: atom_id res chain seq x y z
N MET A 1 20.72 -18.85 28.21
CA MET A 1 21.20 -18.33 26.91
C MET A 1 20.02 -18.33 25.94
N ILE A 2 19.61 -17.18 25.42
CA ILE A 2 18.52 -17.09 24.45
C ILE A 2 19.00 -17.76 23.14
N LYS A 3 18.22 -18.73 22.63
CA LYS A 3 18.55 -19.49 21.42
C LYS A 3 18.42 -18.61 20.18
N MET A 4 19.28 -18.84 19.18
CA MET A 4 19.09 -18.25 17.84
C MET A 4 17.78 -18.75 17.24
N ILE A 5 16.92 -17.83 16.78
CA ILE A 5 15.61 -18.13 16.21
C ILE A 5 15.57 -17.87 14.70
N SER A 6 14.59 -18.43 13.98
CA SER A 6 14.37 -18.17 12.57
C SER A 6 13.89 -16.74 12.33
N LEU A 7 13.88 -16.29 11.07
CA LEU A 7 13.33 -15.00 10.69
C LEU A 7 11.83 -14.94 10.97
N GLU A 8 11.11 -16.03 10.70
CA GLU A 8 9.67 -16.16 10.94
C GLU A 8 9.36 -16.04 12.44
N GLU A 9 10.08 -16.80 13.27
CA GLU A 9 9.93 -16.71 14.73
C GLU A 9 10.23 -15.30 15.26
N ALA A 10 11.25 -14.62 14.70
CA ALA A 10 11.58 -13.24 15.08
C ALA A 10 10.46 -12.27 14.71
N ARG A 11 9.87 -12.41 13.53
CA ARG A 11 8.74 -11.61 13.06
C ARG A 11 7.50 -11.86 13.92
N GLU A 12 7.14 -13.13 14.14
CA GLU A 12 6.01 -13.51 15.00
C GLU A 12 6.18 -12.99 16.43
N LEU A 13 7.40 -13.01 16.95
CA LEU A 13 7.68 -12.47 18.28
C LEU A 13 7.38 -10.96 18.34
N VAL A 14 7.83 -10.16 17.35
CA VAL A 14 7.50 -8.73 17.25
C VAL A 14 5.99 -8.54 17.09
N LEU A 15 5.36 -9.28 16.18
CA LEU A 15 3.91 -9.21 15.95
C LEU A 15 3.10 -9.55 17.19
N SER A 16 3.56 -10.49 18.03
CA SER A 16 2.88 -10.86 19.27
C SER A 16 2.92 -9.77 20.37
N ARG A 17 3.84 -8.80 20.24
CA ARG A 17 4.07 -7.75 21.24
C ARG A 17 3.54 -6.38 20.83
N VAL A 18 2.92 -6.26 19.65
CA VAL A 18 2.29 -5.04 19.16
C VAL A 18 0.83 -5.26 18.84
N THR A 19 0.02 -4.24 19.00
CA THR A 19 -1.40 -4.22 18.64
C THR A 19 -1.70 -3.01 17.76
N PRO A 20 -2.80 -3.02 16.98
CA PRO A 20 -3.26 -1.81 16.31
C PRO A 20 -3.41 -0.65 17.31
N LEU A 21 -2.95 0.52 16.90
CA LEU A 21 -3.05 1.74 17.69
C LEU A 21 -4.48 2.26 17.72
N GLU A 22 -4.72 3.30 18.51
CA GLU A 22 -6.02 3.96 18.58
C GLU A 22 -6.41 4.61 17.25
N ALA A 23 -7.72 4.78 17.07
CA ALA A 23 -8.26 5.46 15.90
C ALA A 23 -8.13 6.98 16.04
N GLU A 24 -7.83 7.63 14.92
CA GLU A 24 -7.96 9.07 14.72
C GLU A 24 -8.89 9.36 13.55
N THR A 25 -9.47 10.54 13.49
CA THR A 25 -10.30 10.95 12.35
C THR A 25 -9.56 11.98 11.51
N VAL A 26 -9.34 11.64 10.25
CA VAL A 26 -8.64 12.50 9.27
C VAL A 26 -9.58 13.00 8.19
N ASP A 27 -9.15 14.03 7.46
CA ASP A 27 -9.83 14.44 6.23
C ASP A 27 -9.64 13.38 5.14
N LEU A 28 -10.61 13.24 4.23
CA LEU A 28 -10.63 12.18 3.23
C LEU A 28 -9.35 12.07 2.39
N LEU A 29 -8.74 13.19 2.00
CA LEU A 29 -7.48 13.17 1.23
C LEU A 29 -6.30 12.59 2.03
N ASP A 30 -6.30 12.79 3.35
CA ASP A 30 -5.25 12.27 4.24
C ASP A 30 -5.47 10.79 4.58
N ALA A 31 -6.60 10.22 4.16
CA ALA A 31 -6.91 8.80 4.35
C ALA A 31 -6.24 7.88 3.31
N ALA A 32 -5.72 8.42 2.21
CA ALA A 32 -5.05 7.63 1.19
C ALA A 32 -3.86 6.83 1.77
N GLY A 33 -3.84 5.51 1.54
CA GLY A 33 -2.82 4.61 2.08
C GLY A 33 -2.98 4.23 3.55
N ARG A 34 -3.93 4.86 4.28
CA ARG A 34 -4.26 4.52 5.68
C ARG A 34 -5.20 3.31 5.73
N VAL A 35 -5.38 2.76 6.91
CA VAL A 35 -6.29 1.64 7.17
C VAL A 35 -7.49 2.13 7.96
N ALA A 36 -8.69 1.79 7.49
CA ALA A 36 -9.94 2.14 8.14
C ALA A 36 -10.03 1.50 9.54
N ALA A 37 -10.30 2.31 10.55
CA ALA A 37 -10.45 1.87 11.94
C ALA A 37 -11.90 1.52 12.31
N ALA A 38 -12.85 1.79 11.41
CA ALA A 38 -14.27 1.44 11.50
C ALA A 38 -14.82 1.14 10.11
N ASP A 39 -15.98 0.50 10.05
CA ASP A 39 -16.72 0.32 8.80
C ASP A 39 -17.21 1.69 8.30
N LEU A 40 -16.96 1.98 7.02
CA LEU A 40 -17.40 3.19 6.36
C LEU A 40 -18.62 2.87 5.50
N LYS A 41 -19.65 3.72 5.60
CA LYS A 41 -20.93 3.49 4.93
C LYS A 41 -21.27 4.64 3.99
N SER A 42 -21.91 4.32 2.88
CA SER A 42 -22.50 5.34 2.00
C SER A 42 -23.70 6.01 2.68
N ASP A 43 -23.81 7.33 2.58
CA ASP A 43 -24.96 8.09 3.06
C ASP A 43 -26.11 8.16 2.04
N ILE A 44 -25.81 7.87 0.77
CA ILE A 44 -26.77 7.88 -0.35
C ILE A 44 -26.62 6.63 -1.22
N ASP A 45 -27.57 6.42 -2.13
CA ASP A 45 -27.37 5.55 -3.29
C ASP A 45 -26.38 6.22 -4.26
N VAL A 46 -25.39 5.50 -4.75
CA VAL A 46 -24.42 5.98 -5.75
C VAL A 46 -24.68 5.29 -7.09
N SER A 47 -25.21 5.93 -8.10
CA SER A 47 -25.87 7.24 -8.23
C SER A 47 -27.25 7.27 -7.52
N PRO A 48 -27.75 8.44 -7.07
CA PRO A 48 -29.05 8.51 -6.36
C PRO A 48 -30.29 8.39 -7.28
N PHE A 49 -30.09 8.28 -8.58
CA PHE A 49 -31.15 8.10 -9.59
C PHE A 49 -30.64 7.22 -10.73
N ALA A 50 -31.60 6.57 -11.43
CA ALA A 50 -31.31 5.89 -12.69
C ALA A 50 -30.97 6.92 -13.76
N HIS A 51 -29.94 6.69 -14.57
CA HIS A 51 -29.44 7.65 -15.54
C HIS A 51 -29.01 6.99 -16.85
N ALA A 52 -28.94 7.81 -17.91
CA ALA A 52 -28.48 7.35 -19.22
C ALA A 52 -27.01 6.97 -19.20
N ALA A 53 -26.69 5.77 -19.67
CA ALA A 53 -25.31 5.29 -19.83
C ALA A 53 -24.65 5.83 -21.12
N MET A 54 -25.44 6.31 -22.08
CA MET A 54 -25.02 6.78 -23.39
C MET A 54 -25.85 7.99 -23.80
N ASP A 55 -25.31 8.84 -24.67
CA ASP A 55 -26.07 9.87 -25.34
C ASP A 55 -27.08 9.23 -26.30
N GLY A 56 -28.32 9.69 -26.27
CA GLY A 56 -29.37 9.06 -27.04
C GLY A 56 -30.75 9.67 -26.86
N TYR A 57 -31.76 8.82 -26.99
CA TYR A 57 -33.15 9.17 -26.74
C TYR A 57 -33.75 8.26 -25.69
N ALA A 58 -34.31 8.86 -24.64
CA ALA A 58 -35.13 8.16 -23.66
C ALA A 58 -36.48 7.84 -24.26
N VAL A 59 -36.86 6.56 -24.20
CA VAL A 59 -38.06 6.03 -24.90
C VAL A 59 -38.85 5.13 -23.96
N ARG A 60 -40.16 5.00 -24.25
CA ARG A 60 -40.95 3.89 -23.75
C ARG A 60 -40.84 2.74 -24.76
N ARG A 61 -40.38 1.59 -24.34
CA ARG A 61 -40.24 0.41 -25.20
C ARG A 61 -41.51 -0.01 -25.88
N CYS A 62 -42.65 0.19 -25.22
CA CYS A 62 -43.96 -0.14 -25.80
C CYS A 62 -44.28 0.69 -27.04
N ASP A 63 -43.79 1.95 -27.13
CA ASP A 63 -44.00 2.79 -28.33
C ASP A 63 -43.19 2.32 -29.53
N LEU A 64 -42.17 1.49 -29.32
CA LEU A 64 -41.30 0.91 -30.34
C LEU A 64 -41.64 -0.56 -30.65
N ALA A 65 -42.79 -1.05 -30.17
CA ALA A 65 -43.20 -2.41 -30.42
C ALA A 65 -43.37 -2.65 -31.96
N GLY A 66 -42.72 -3.70 -32.49
CA GLY A 66 -42.75 -4.04 -33.89
C GLY A 66 -41.84 -3.21 -34.82
N ALA A 67 -41.00 -2.33 -34.24
CA ALA A 67 -40.00 -1.58 -35.05
C ALA A 67 -38.97 -2.55 -35.64
N THR A 68 -38.74 -2.40 -36.99
CA THR A 68 -37.73 -3.15 -37.72
C THR A 68 -36.98 -2.19 -38.66
N ALA A 69 -35.89 -2.67 -39.29
CA ALA A 69 -35.15 -1.89 -40.26
C ALA A 69 -36.00 -1.53 -41.52
N GLU A 70 -36.93 -2.43 -41.89
CA GLU A 70 -37.84 -2.25 -43.04
C GLU A 70 -39.07 -1.40 -42.66
N SER A 71 -39.45 -1.37 -41.38
CA SER A 71 -40.59 -0.62 -40.87
C SER A 71 -40.20 0.08 -39.54
N PRO A 72 -39.42 1.17 -39.61
CA PRO A 72 -39.02 1.90 -38.45
C PRO A 72 -40.20 2.66 -37.83
N VAL A 73 -40.18 2.81 -36.50
CA VAL A 73 -41.16 3.61 -35.75
C VAL A 73 -40.62 5.01 -35.53
N THR A 74 -41.39 6.04 -35.85
CA THR A 74 -41.01 7.44 -35.69
C THR A 74 -41.62 8.02 -34.42
N LEU A 75 -40.80 8.71 -33.60
CA LEU A 75 -41.21 9.43 -32.40
C LEU A 75 -40.88 10.91 -32.54
N GLU A 76 -41.71 11.77 -31.93
CA GLU A 76 -41.47 13.20 -31.75
C GLU A 76 -40.45 13.41 -30.59
N VAL A 77 -39.45 14.27 -30.78
CA VAL A 77 -38.52 14.69 -29.73
C VAL A 77 -39.14 15.92 -29.07
N ILE A 78 -39.58 15.75 -27.80
CA ILE A 78 -40.30 16.81 -27.09
C ILE A 78 -39.40 17.66 -26.18
N ASP A 79 -38.24 17.15 -25.72
CA ASP A 79 -37.34 17.89 -24.87
C ASP A 79 -35.89 17.33 -24.99
N GLU A 80 -34.92 18.03 -24.38
CA GLU A 80 -33.53 17.64 -24.26
C GLU A 80 -33.08 17.75 -22.82
N VAL A 81 -32.57 16.64 -22.24
CA VAL A 81 -32.11 16.56 -20.85
C VAL A 81 -30.57 16.43 -20.81
N PRO A 82 -29.85 17.51 -20.50
CA PRO A 82 -28.40 17.46 -20.29
C PRO A 82 -28.06 16.81 -18.95
N ALA A 83 -26.80 16.43 -18.75
CA ALA A 83 -26.31 16.01 -17.43
C ALA A 83 -26.59 17.10 -16.38
N GLY A 84 -27.17 16.70 -15.24
CA GLY A 84 -27.63 17.60 -14.18
C GLY A 84 -29.00 18.23 -14.45
N GLY A 85 -29.63 18.00 -15.63
CA GLY A 85 -31.00 18.39 -15.92
C GLY A 85 -31.99 17.32 -15.49
N VAL A 86 -33.25 17.76 -15.33
CA VAL A 86 -34.40 16.89 -15.02
C VAL A 86 -35.52 17.22 -15.98
N PHE A 87 -36.18 16.22 -16.54
CA PHE A 87 -37.38 16.38 -17.35
C PHE A 87 -38.60 16.56 -16.43
N GLU A 88 -39.21 17.73 -16.44
CA GLU A 88 -40.38 18.05 -15.63
C GLU A 88 -41.70 17.85 -16.40
N GLY A 89 -41.65 17.46 -17.67
CA GLY A 89 -42.78 17.28 -18.53
C GLY A 89 -43.48 15.92 -18.39
N THR A 90 -44.57 15.75 -19.19
CA THR A 90 -45.27 14.48 -19.38
C THR A 90 -45.15 14.05 -20.85
N ALA A 91 -44.62 12.85 -21.09
CA ALA A 91 -44.56 12.32 -22.43
C ALA A 91 -45.84 11.55 -22.81
N GLN A 92 -46.39 11.81 -23.99
CA GLN A 92 -47.50 11.07 -24.56
C GLN A 92 -46.99 9.87 -25.39
N PRO A 93 -47.85 8.88 -25.75
CA PRO A 93 -47.50 7.86 -26.71
C PRO A 93 -46.95 8.46 -28.03
N GLY A 94 -45.87 7.91 -28.56
CA GLY A 94 -45.22 8.43 -29.75
C GLY A 94 -44.21 9.56 -29.53
N GLN A 95 -43.85 9.85 -28.27
CA GLN A 95 -42.87 10.88 -27.91
C GLN A 95 -41.65 10.32 -27.21
N CYS A 96 -40.49 10.94 -27.41
CA CYS A 96 -39.20 10.63 -26.77
C CYS A 96 -38.54 11.95 -26.28
N VAL A 97 -37.53 11.80 -25.47
CA VAL A 97 -36.70 12.90 -24.97
C VAL A 97 -35.25 12.63 -25.36
N ARG A 98 -34.60 13.63 -25.90
CA ARG A 98 -33.15 13.56 -26.14
C ARG A 98 -32.45 13.61 -24.79
N ILE A 99 -31.52 12.67 -24.52
CA ILE A 99 -30.88 12.54 -23.22
C ILE A 99 -29.39 12.37 -23.37
N MET A 100 -28.63 13.06 -22.49
CA MET A 100 -27.16 12.98 -22.46
C MET A 100 -26.71 11.97 -21.40
N THR A 101 -25.54 11.39 -21.61
CA THR A 101 -24.86 10.49 -20.65
C THR A 101 -24.83 11.12 -19.26
N GLY A 102 -25.22 10.38 -18.24
CA GLY A 102 -25.30 10.84 -16.86
C GLY A 102 -26.53 11.64 -16.49
N ALA A 103 -27.40 12.00 -17.45
CA ALA A 103 -28.67 12.67 -17.16
C ALA A 103 -29.69 11.70 -16.54
N ALA A 104 -30.47 12.19 -15.57
CA ALA A 104 -31.50 11.40 -14.92
C ALA A 104 -32.54 10.89 -15.93
N LEU A 105 -32.78 9.56 -15.94
CA LEU A 105 -33.81 8.97 -16.78
C LEU A 105 -35.17 9.38 -16.24
N PRO A 106 -36.01 10.09 -17.06
CA PRO A 106 -37.35 10.46 -16.61
C PRO A 106 -38.21 9.21 -16.34
N GLY A 107 -38.96 9.23 -15.23
CA GLY A 107 -39.71 8.05 -14.77
C GLY A 107 -40.78 7.52 -15.72
N CYS A 108 -41.14 8.27 -16.76
CA CYS A 108 -42.04 7.83 -17.82
C CYS A 108 -41.37 7.01 -18.94
N PHE A 109 -40.03 6.90 -18.93
CA PHE A 109 -39.27 6.13 -19.93
C PHE A 109 -38.55 4.95 -19.25
N ASP A 110 -38.29 3.89 -20.03
CA ASP A 110 -37.76 2.63 -19.52
C ASP A 110 -36.51 2.13 -20.25
N ALA A 111 -36.05 2.85 -21.31
CA ALA A 111 -34.81 2.56 -22.02
C ALA A 111 -34.22 3.82 -22.68
N VAL A 112 -32.93 3.74 -23.02
CA VAL A 112 -32.23 4.76 -23.82
C VAL A 112 -31.71 4.11 -25.09
N VAL A 113 -32.06 4.69 -26.25
CA VAL A 113 -31.53 4.27 -27.56
C VAL A 113 -30.49 5.28 -28.01
N LYS A 114 -29.26 4.81 -28.19
CA LYS A 114 -28.12 5.66 -28.55
C LYS A 114 -28.23 6.30 -29.90
N TYR A 115 -27.66 7.51 -30.08
CA TYR A 115 -27.78 8.29 -31.31
C TYR A 115 -27.35 7.54 -32.58
N GLU A 116 -26.30 6.73 -32.51
CA GLU A 116 -25.67 6.09 -33.66
C GLU A 116 -26.57 5.11 -34.40
N ILE A 117 -27.65 4.65 -33.75
CA ILE A 117 -28.59 3.69 -34.35
C ILE A 117 -29.98 4.29 -34.57
N VAL A 118 -30.12 5.61 -34.45
CA VAL A 118 -31.37 6.35 -34.68
C VAL A 118 -31.22 7.21 -35.93
N SER A 119 -32.28 7.29 -36.76
CA SER A 119 -32.30 8.12 -37.95
C SER A 119 -33.12 9.38 -37.72
N VAL A 120 -32.59 10.55 -38.08
CA VAL A 120 -33.35 11.80 -38.06
C VAL A 120 -34.26 11.85 -39.28
N VAL A 121 -35.56 12.01 -39.04
CA VAL A 121 -36.60 12.07 -40.10
C VAL A 121 -36.97 13.49 -40.43
N GLU A 122 -37.11 14.33 -39.40
CA GLU A 122 -37.45 15.74 -39.50
C GLU A 122 -36.68 16.56 -38.45
N GLY A 123 -36.27 17.76 -38.84
CA GLY A 123 -35.45 18.62 -37.97
C GLY A 123 -34.00 18.17 -37.87
N ASP A 124 -33.37 18.38 -36.69
CA ASP A 124 -31.97 18.08 -36.41
C ASP A 124 -31.77 17.06 -35.26
N GLY A 125 -32.85 16.30 -34.96
CA GLY A 125 -32.84 15.34 -33.84
C GLY A 125 -32.99 16.00 -32.45
N LYS A 126 -33.33 17.29 -32.39
CA LYS A 126 -33.61 18.08 -31.20
C LYS A 126 -35.11 18.30 -30.99
N PRO A 127 -35.53 18.92 -29.84
CA PRO A 127 -36.91 19.19 -29.57
C PRO A 127 -37.67 19.89 -30.74
N GLY A 128 -38.82 19.35 -31.06
CA GLY A 128 -39.65 19.76 -32.24
C GLY A 128 -39.37 18.99 -33.50
N GLY A 129 -38.34 18.12 -33.55
CA GLY A 129 -38.05 17.22 -34.65
C GLY A 129 -38.60 15.81 -34.41
N HIS A 130 -38.38 14.94 -35.43
CA HIS A 130 -38.79 13.53 -35.39
C HIS A 130 -37.61 12.62 -35.68
N VAL A 131 -37.56 11.49 -34.94
CA VAL A 131 -36.50 10.47 -35.06
C VAL A 131 -37.10 9.08 -35.19
N ALA A 132 -36.48 8.24 -36.04
CA ALA A 132 -36.94 6.90 -36.35
C ALA A 132 -36.04 5.83 -35.73
N PHE A 133 -36.66 4.81 -35.16
CA PHE A 133 -36.05 3.68 -34.49
C PHE A 133 -36.31 2.40 -35.29
N SER A 134 -35.27 1.66 -35.61
CA SER A 134 -35.31 0.44 -36.40
C SER A 134 -35.40 -0.85 -35.58
N ALA A 135 -35.48 -0.75 -34.26
CA ALA A 135 -35.64 -1.89 -33.36
C ALA A 135 -36.22 -1.45 -31.99
N GLN A 136 -36.96 -2.35 -31.36
CA GLN A 136 -37.36 -2.19 -29.97
C GLN A 136 -36.15 -2.47 -29.05
N PRO A 137 -35.75 -1.54 -28.15
CA PRO A 137 -34.65 -1.79 -27.20
C PRO A 137 -35.04 -2.86 -26.17
N LYS A 138 -34.03 -3.45 -25.50
CA LYS A 138 -34.24 -4.31 -24.34
C LYS A 138 -34.76 -3.48 -23.17
N GLU A 139 -35.30 -4.17 -22.15
CA GLU A 139 -35.68 -3.51 -20.90
C GLU A 139 -34.43 -2.93 -20.24
N ARG A 140 -34.53 -1.66 -19.81
CA ARG A 140 -33.42 -0.90 -19.19
C ARG A 140 -32.15 -0.81 -20.06
N ASP A 141 -32.31 -0.90 -21.40
CA ASP A 141 -31.17 -0.78 -22.32
C ASP A 141 -30.48 0.57 -22.19
N ASN A 142 -29.15 0.59 -22.03
CA ASN A 142 -28.34 1.78 -21.78
C ASN A 142 -28.79 2.64 -20.58
N VAL A 143 -29.35 2.02 -19.55
CA VAL A 143 -29.71 2.66 -18.28
C VAL A 143 -28.79 2.12 -17.17
N ARG A 144 -28.21 3.01 -16.39
CA ARG A 144 -27.57 2.73 -15.12
C ARG A 144 -28.59 2.88 -14.00
N GLU A 145 -28.66 1.89 -13.12
CA GLU A 145 -29.64 1.93 -12.04
C GLU A 145 -29.18 2.80 -10.87
N ALA A 146 -30.12 3.30 -10.10
CA ALA A 146 -29.80 3.95 -8.82
C ALA A 146 -29.14 2.95 -7.87
N GLY A 147 -28.06 3.38 -7.20
CA GLY A 147 -27.32 2.54 -6.25
C GLY A 147 -26.59 1.36 -6.90
N GLU A 148 -26.25 1.43 -8.20
CA GLU A 148 -25.51 0.38 -8.91
C GLU A 148 -24.11 0.19 -8.29
N GLU A 149 -23.47 1.25 -7.83
CA GLU A 149 -22.11 1.18 -7.23
C GLU A 149 -22.16 0.96 -5.71
N ALA A 150 -23.06 1.63 -5.00
CA ALA A 150 -23.29 1.45 -3.58
C ALA A 150 -24.70 1.93 -3.20
N ARG A 151 -25.30 1.32 -2.18
CA ARG A 151 -26.59 1.70 -1.65
C ARG A 151 -26.44 2.49 -0.34
N ALA A 152 -27.39 3.35 -0.04
CA ALA A 152 -27.46 4.06 1.23
C ALA A 152 -27.42 3.08 2.41
N GLY A 153 -26.48 3.32 3.35
CA GLY A 153 -26.23 2.47 4.52
C GLY A 153 -25.35 1.24 4.28
N GLU A 154 -24.98 0.95 3.02
CA GLU A 154 -24.06 -0.15 2.69
C GLU A 154 -22.64 0.15 3.19
N ILE A 155 -21.95 -0.88 3.68
CA ILE A 155 -20.53 -0.78 4.04
C ILE A 155 -19.71 -0.79 2.74
N VAL A 156 -19.02 0.32 2.47
CA VAL A 156 -18.22 0.53 1.25
C VAL A 156 -16.71 0.31 1.47
N VAL A 157 -16.26 0.42 2.71
CA VAL A 157 -14.91 0.03 3.16
C VAL A 157 -15.04 -0.60 4.55
N ASN A 158 -14.51 -1.81 4.72
CA ASN A 158 -14.57 -2.51 6.00
C ASN A 158 -13.47 -2.01 6.94
N LYS A 159 -13.72 -2.12 8.24
CA LYS A 159 -12.68 -1.97 9.26
C LYS A 159 -11.51 -2.89 8.97
N GLY A 160 -10.27 -2.37 9.00
CA GLY A 160 -9.04 -3.10 8.71
C GLY A 160 -8.65 -3.11 7.22
N GLU A 161 -9.48 -2.53 6.35
CA GLU A 161 -9.20 -2.40 4.93
C GLU A 161 -8.35 -1.15 4.64
N ALA A 162 -7.39 -1.27 3.71
CA ALA A 162 -6.56 -0.15 3.30
C ALA A 162 -7.28 0.71 2.25
N ILE A 163 -7.31 2.01 2.48
CA ILE A 163 -7.95 2.98 1.59
C ILE A 163 -6.99 3.29 0.45
N THR A 164 -7.34 2.89 -0.77
CA THR A 164 -6.57 3.17 -1.98
C THR A 164 -6.84 4.58 -2.50
N THR A 165 -6.05 5.04 -3.47
CA THR A 165 -6.31 6.32 -4.17
C THR A 165 -7.66 6.33 -4.87
N ALA A 166 -8.08 5.21 -5.49
CA ALA A 166 -9.41 5.05 -6.06
C ALA A 166 -10.48 5.02 -4.97
N GLY A 167 -10.20 4.39 -3.81
CA GLY A 167 -11.06 4.37 -2.64
C GLY A 167 -11.39 5.77 -2.11
N VAL A 168 -10.45 6.71 -2.19
CA VAL A 168 -10.73 8.13 -1.84
C VAL A 168 -11.82 8.73 -2.74
N GLY A 169 -11.75 8.49 -4.06
CA GLY A 169 -12.80 8.93 -4.99
C GLY A 169 -14.15 8.28 -4.72
N PHE A 170 -14.14 6.97 -4.46
CA PHE A 170 -15.35 6.21 -4.12
C PHE A 170 -16.01 6.72 -2.82
N LEU A 171 -15.21 6.90 -1.76
CA LEU A 171 -15.71 7.46 -0.48
C LEU A 171 -16.26 8.87 -0.63
N ALA A 172 -15.67 9.70 -1.49
CA ALA A 172 -16.21 11.02 -1.81
C ALA A 172 -17.61 10.92 -2.43
N GLY A 173 -17.81 10.00 -3.38
CA GLY A 173 -19.12 9.69 -3.97
C GLY A 173 -20.14 9.17 -2.97
N CYS A 174 -19.67 8.48 -1.93
CA CYS A 174 -20.48 7.97 -0.81
C CYS A 174 -20.74 8.99 0.32
N GLY A 175 -20.29 10.25 0.19
CA GLY A 175 -20.48 11.29 1.20
C GLY A 175 -19.54 11.21 2.41
N VAL A 176 -18.53 10.33 2.39
CA VAL A 176 -17.61 10.11 3.51
C VAL A 176 -16.43 11.08 3.42
N LEU A 177 -16.50 12.21 4.14
CA LEU A 177 -15.45 13.25 4.14
C LEU A 177 -14.54 13.20 5.36
N ARG A 178 -14.96 12.56 6.45
CA ARG A 178 -14.22 12.38 7.69
C ARG A 178 -14.03 10.90 7.93
N VAL A 179 -12.77 10.44 7.93
CA VAL A 179 -12.44 9.03 7.88
C VAL A 179 -11.75 8.60 9.18
N PRO A 180 -12.35 7.69 9.97
CA PRO A 180 -11.67 7.06 11.09
C PRO A 180 -10.62 6.08 10.56
N VAL A 181 -9.36 6.31 10.90
CA VAL A 181 -8.22 5.47 10.53
C VAL A 181 -7.39 5.13 11.74
N TYR A 182 -6.61 4.05 11.71
CA TYR A 182 -5.60 3.82 12.75
C TYR A 182 -4.51 4.89 12.65
N ARG A 183 -4.11 5.50 13.79
CA ARG A 183 -3.07 6.52 13.77
C ARG A 183 -1.71 5.96 13.35
N LYS A 184 -0.85 6.82 12.86
CA LYS A 184 0.52 6.48 12.48
C LYS A 184 1.35 6.17 13.72
N PRO A 185 2.15 5.07 13.74
CA PRO A 185 3.13 4.83 14.80
C PRO A 185 4.21 5.93 14.81
N ARG A 186 4.57 6.39 15.99
CA ARG A 186 5.74 7.24 16.23
C ARG A 186 6.94 6.36 16.56
N VAL A 187 7.98 6.45 15.74
CA VAL A 187 9.19 5.60 15.83
C VAL A 187 10.38 6.45 16.22
N ALA A 188 10.98 6.16 17.37
CA ALA A 188 12.24 6.77 17.76
C ALA A 188 13.41 6.02 17.12
N ILE A 189 14.37 6.74 16.53
CA ILE A 189 15.60 6.18 15.95
C ILE A 189 16.79 6.71 16.76
N ILE A 190 17.47 5.82 17.49
CA ILE A 190 18.59 6.16 18.37
C ILE A 190 19.90 5.60 17.79
N PRO A 191 20.80 6.46 17.27
CA PRO A 191 22.13 6.05 16.86
C PRO A 191 23.05 5.84 18.05
N ILE A 192 23.78 4.72 18.07
CA ILE A 192 24.75 4.38 19.13
C ILE A 192 26.11 4.20 18.49
N GLY A 193 27.12 4.87 19.03
CA GLY A 193 28.52 4.72 18.62
C GLY A 193 29.32 5.98 18.86
N SER A 194 30.42 5.85 19.58
CA SER A 194 31.37 6.94 19.85
C SER A 194 32.15 7.36 18.59
N GLU A 195 32.14 6.52 17.55
CA GLU A 195 32.74 6.81 16.23
C GLU A 195 31.85 7.69 15.34
N LEU A 196 30.57 7.88 15.70
CA LEU A 196 29.59 8.55 14.84
C LEU A 196 29.72 10.06 14.96
N VAL A 197 29.58 10.74 13.82
CA VAL A 197 29.40 12.19 13.71
C VAL A 197 28.18 12.54 12.85
N PRO A 198 27.55 13.70 13.04
CA PRO A 198 26.48 14.16 12.16
C PRO A 198 26.91 14.20 10.68
N PRO A 199 26.02 13.95 9.72
CA PRO A 199 26.36 13.98 8.29
C PRO A 199 26.87 15.33 7.79
N SER A 200 26.53 16.41 8.49
CA SER A 200 27.01 17.78 8.21
C SER A 200 28.49 17.99 8.53
N GLU A 201 29.09 17.12 9.36
CA GLU A 201 30.46 17.23 9.80
C GLU A 201 31.41 16.40 8.93
N ASN A 202 32.67 16.85 8.80
CA ASN A 202 33.73 16.03 8.22
C ASN A 202 34.32 15.13 9.30
N PRO A 203 34.23 13.79 9.13
CA PRO A 203 34.74 12.87 10.12
C PRO A 203 36.27 12.96 10.18
N GLY A 204 36.80 13.07 11.40
CA GLY A 204 38.22 12.91 11.69
C GLY A 204 38.65 11.44 11.64
N PRO A 205 39.94 11.17 11.88
CA PRO A 205 40.46 9.80 11.97
C PRO A 205 39.64 8.97 12.99
N GLY A 206 39.21 7.78 12.58
CA GLY A 206 38.44 6.87 13.42
C GLY A 206 36.93 7.17 13.52
N HIS A 207 36.46 8.25 12.92
CA HIS A 207 35.04 8.61 12.92
C HIS A 207 34.40 8.39 11.55
N ILE A 208 33.06 8.15 11.59
CA ILE A 208 32.23 7.98 10.40
C ILE A 208 30.94 8.77 10.55
N ARG A 209 30.30 9.12 9.43
CA ARG A 209 28.99 9.80 9.45
C ARG A 209 27.88 8.83 9.83
N ASN A 210 26.97 9.30 10.69
CA ASN A 210 25.73 8.60 11.02
C ASN A 210 24.83 8.50 9.76
N SER A 211 24.88 7.38 9.06
CA SER A 211 24.06 7.10 7.89
C SER A 211 22.85 6.21 8.20
N ASN A 212 22.98 5.32 9.21
CA ASN A 212 21.94 4.36 9.54
C ASN A 212 20.65 5.04 10.01
N SER A 213 20.74 6.05 10.87
CA SER A 213 19.53 6.73 11.38
C SER A 213 18.71 7.36 10.26
N TYR A 214 19.36 7.94 9.27
CA TYR A 214 18.66 8.49 8.10
C TYR A 214 17.99 7.42 7.26
N ALA A 215 18.66 6.30 7.03
CA ALA A 215 18.06 5.18 6.30
C ALA A 215 16.89 4.57 7.06
N LEU A 216 17.03 4.33 8.37
CA LEU A 216 15.98 3.76 9.21
C LEU A 216 14.78 4.70 9.37
N ALA A 217 15.01 6.00 9.50
CA ALA A 217 13.93 7.00 9.50
C ALA A 217 13.21 7.04 8.15
N ALA A 218 13.93 6.92 7.04
CA ALA A 218 13.34 6.81 5.71
C ALA A 218 12.50 5.53 5.56
N CYS A 219 13.01 4.38 6.04
CA CYS A 219 12.25 3.11 6.07
C CYS A 219 10.97 3.23 6.91
N ALA A 220 11.04 3.85 8.09
CA ALA A 220 9.86 4.08 8.94
C ALA A 220 8.82 4.95 8.24
N LYS A 221 9.25 6.05 7.61
CA LYS A 221 8.36 6.93 6.82
C LYS A 221 7.76 6.20 5.62
N ALA A 222 8.55 5.42 4.89
CA ALA A 222 8.05 4.58 3.78
C ALA A 222 7.05 3.51 4.24
N ALA A 223 7.19 3.01 5.47
CA ALA A 223 6.22 2.13 6.12
C ALA A 223 4.97 2.87 6.65
N GLY A 224 4.84 4.19 6.42
CA GLY A 224 3.67 4.98 6.82
C GLY A 224 3.72 5.50 8.26
N CYS A 225 4.90 5.50 8.91
CA CYS A 225 5.09 5.96 10.29
C CYS A 225 5.61 7.41 10.36
N GLU A 226 5.48 8.02 11.52
CA GLU A 226 6.27 9.19 11.92
C GLU A 226 7.61 8.69 12.48
N ALA A 227 8.70 9.39 12.19
CA ALA A 227 10.04 8.99 12.63
C ALA A 227 10.81 10.19 13.19
N ASP A 228 11.22 10.07 14.43
CA ASP A 228 12.02 11.05 15.15
C ASP A 228 13.44 10.50 15.37
N MET A 229 14.45 11.25 14.93
CA MET A 229 15.85 10.89 15.13
C MET A 229 16.37 11.54 16.41
N PHE A 230 16.89 10.72 17.31
CA PHE A 230 17.57 11.16 18.52
C PHE A 230 19.03 11.57 18.23
N ASP A 231 19.63 12.29 19.15
CA ASP A 231 21.06 12.58 19.13
C ASP A 231 21.90 11.30 19.21
N ILE A 232 23.16 11.39 18.77
CA ILE A 232 24.10 10.26 18.84
C ILE A 232 24.41 9.95 20.30
N VAL A 233 24.12 8.73 20.71
CA VAL A 233 24.42 8.22 22.06
C VAL A 233 25.80 7.57 22.04
N PRO A 234 26.71 7.96 22.95
CA PRO A 234 28.03 7.33 23.05
C PRO A 234 27.90 5.86 23.51
N ASP A 235 28.99 5.11 23.39
CA ASP A 235 29.11 3.73 23.91
C ASP A 235 29.16 3.70 25.43
N ASP A 236 28.07 4.09 26.06
CA ASP A 236 27.85 4.15 27.49
C ASP A 236 26.46 3.61 27.86
N GLU A 237 26.42 2.60 28.75
CA GLU A 237 25.16 1.95 29.11
C GLU A 237 24.17 2.88 29.83
N ALA A 238 24.63 3.80 30.64
CA ALA A 238 23.75 4.68 31.39
C ALA A 238 23.14 5.74 30.50
N ALA A 239 23.92 6.31 29.57
CA ALA A 239 23.44 7.22 28.57
C ALA A 239 22.43 6.55 27.62
N LEU A 240 22.72 5.30 27.21
CA LEU A 240 21.82 4.53 26.36
C LEU A 240 20.51 4.17 27.09
N GLU A 241 20.57 3.74 28.36
CA GLU A 241 19.36 3.45 29.15
C GLU A 241 18.49 4.69 29.29
N ALA A 242 19.08 5.84 29.57
CA ALA A 242 18.35 7.10 29.66
C ALA A 242 17.65 7.46 28.35
N ALA A 243 18.36 7.39 27.21
CA ALA A 243 17.80 7.67 25.89
C ALA A 243 16.68 6.68 25.50
N VAL A 244 16.84 5.39 25.78
CA VAL A 244 15.82 4.36 25.50
C VAL A 244 14.56 4.60 26.34
N ARG A 245 14.67 4.93 27.63
CA ARG A 245 13.51 5.25 28.48
C ARG A 245 12.80 6.53 28.06
N GLU A 246 13.56 7.59 27.70
CA GLU A 246 12.99 8.82 27.16
C GLU A 246 12.20 8.55 25.87
N ALA A 247 12.79 7.78 24.95
CA ALA A 247 12.14 7.38 23.72
C ALA A 247 10.89 6.51 23.97
N ALA A 248 10.98 5.54 24.87
CA ALA A 248 9.87 4.66 25.25
C ALA A 248 8.68 5.41 25.85
N ALA A 249 8.93 6.49 26.60
CA ALA A 249 7.88 7.31 27.20
C ALA A 249 7.09 8.16 26.19
N THR A 250 7.62 8.38 24.98
CA THR A 250 7.07 9.33 24.00
C THR A 250 6.76 8.74 22.63
N HIS A 251 7.18 7.52 22.36
CA HIS A 251 7.04 6.83 21.07
C HIS A 251 6.39 5.46 21.22
N ASP A 252 5.86 4.94 20.13
CA ASP A 252 5.19 3.63 20.09
C ASP A 252 6.17 2.48 19.82
N PHE A 253 7.34 2.81 19.24
CA PHE A 253 8.37 1.85 18.90
C PHE A 253 9.74 2.53 18.93
N VAL A 254 10.73 1.87 19.52
CA VAL A 254 12.11 2.37 19.59
C VAL A 254 13.02 1.47 18.76
N VAL A 255 13.81 2.07 17.87
CA VAL A 255 14.82 1.39 17.07
C VAL A 255 16.18 1.97 17.39
N THR A 256 17.13 1.14 17.83
CA THR A 256 18.52 1.57 17.99
C THR A 256 19.37 1.03 16.85
N SER A 257 20.41 1.74 16.46
CA SER A 257 21.39 1.30 15.46
C SER A 257 22.80 1.48 15.98
N GLY A 258 23.56 0.38 16.02
CA GLY A 258 24.82 0.27 16.74
C GLY A 258 24.62 -0.36 18.13
N GLY A 259 25.70 -0.61 18.86
CA GLY A 259 25.65 -1.22 20.20
C GLY A 259 25.08 -2.65 20.24
N ALA A 260 24.72 -3.24 19.14
CA ALA A 260 24.23 -4.62 19.02
C ALA A 260 25.29 -5.48 18.33
N SER A 261 26.26 -5.99 19.07
CA SER A 261 27.30 -6.90 18.61
C SER A 261 27.39 -8.13 19.51
N ASN A 262 28.00 -9.23 19.03
CA ASN A 262 28.21 -10.42 19.88
C ASN A 262 29.51 -10.33 20.71
N GLY A 263 29.94 -9.14 21.12
CA GLY A 263 31.20 -8.92 21.83
C GLY A 263 31.06 -7.89 22.96
N ASP A 264 32.21 -7.42 23.46
CA ASP A 264 32.31 -6.48 24.59
C ASP A 264 31.63 -5.11 24.35
N PHE A 265 31.16 -4.86 23.14
CA PHE A 265 30.44 -3.63 22.71
C PHE A 265 28.94 -3.86 22.44
N ASP A 266 28.33 -4.85 23.09
CA ASP A 266 26.88 -5.06 23.08
C ASP A 266 26.24 -4.31 24.24
N PHE A 267 25.90 -3.04 24.03
CA PHE A 267 25.34 -2.19 25.07
C PHE A 267 23.81 -2.29 25.16
N ILE A 268 23.10 -2.59 24.06
CA ILE A 268 21.63 -2.58 24.06
C ILE A 268 21.04 -3.77 24.80
N LYS A 269 21.68 -4.94 24.73
CA LYS A 269 21.20 -6.15 25.40
C LYS A 269 21.14 -5.99 26.93
N PRO A 270 22.22 -5.58 27.64
CA PRO A 270 22.16 -5.38 29.09
C PRO A 270 21.20 -4.25 29.49
N VAL A 271 21.05 -3.22 28.66
CA VAL A 271 20.07 -2.15 28.89
C VAL A 271 18.65 -2.71 28.86
N VAL A 272 18.26 -3.48 27.84
CA VAL A 272 16.94 -4.08 27.73
C VAL A 272 16.68 -5.11 28.84
N GLU A 273 17.68 -5.93 29.22
CA GLU A 273 17.56 -6.88 30.33
C GLU A 273 17.29 -6.18 31.69
N ARG A 274 17.93 -5.04 31.92
CA ARG A 274 17.83 -4.28 33.17
C ARG A 274 16.58 -3.40 33.21
N ALA A 275 16.22 -2.79 32.10
CA ALA A 275 15.13 -1.84 31.99
C ALA A 275 13.76 -2.47 31.67
N GLY A 276 13.72 -3.77 31.30
CA GLY A 276 12.49 -4.40 30.90
C GLY A 276 12.60 -5.91 30.63
N GLU A 277 11.99 -6.40 29.58
CA GLU A 277 11.95 -7.81 29.20
C GLU A 277 12.77 -8.03 27.92
N LEU A 278 13.88 -8.79 27.99
CA LEU A 278 14.66 -9.20 26.83
C LEU A 278 14.05 -10.47 26.21
N LEU A 279 13.69 -10.40 24.93
CA LEU A 279 12.97 -11.47 24.23
C LEU A 279 13.82 -12.20 23.17
N MET A 280 14.70 -11.48 22.48
CA MET A 280 15.52 -12.01 21.39
C MET A 280 16.87 -11.31 21.34
N THR A 281 17.92 -12.05 20.93
CA THR A 281 19.28 -11.48 20.74
C THR A 281 19.92 -11.90 19.42
N THR A 282 19.41 -12.93 18.76
CA THR A 282 20.02 -13.45 17.52
C THR A 282 18.99 -14.05 16.59
N VAL A 283 19.13 -13.77 15.30
CA VAL A 283 18.28 -14.28 14.21
C VAL A 283 19.11 -15.07 13.21
N ASN A 284 18.55 -16.17 12.71
CA ASN A 284 19.21 -17.06 11.73
C ASN A 284 19.21 -16.46 10.31
N MET A 285 19.82 -15.27 10.17
CA MET A 285 19.92 -14.56 8.89
C MET A 285 21.32 -13.99 8.65
N ARG A 286 21.63 -13.71 7.40
CA ARG A 286 22.86 -13.05 6.96
C ARG A 286 22.54 -12.06 5.82
N PRO A 287 22.99 -10.79 5.94
CA PRO A 287 23.57 -10.15 7.13
C PRO A 287 22.56 -9.97 8.25
N GLY A 288 22.99 -9.59 9.46
CA GLY A 288 22.11 -9.22 10.57
C GLY A 288 21.82 -10.34 11.57
N LYS A 289 22.84 -11.16 11.95
CA LYS A 289 22.68 -12.18 12.99
C LYS A 289 22.37 -11.60 14.37
N ALA A 290 23.14 -10.58 14.80
CA ALA A 290 22.95 -9.91 16.08
C ALA A 290 21.81 -8.89 15.95
N GLN A 291 20.71 -9.14 16.61
CA GLN A 291 19.54 -8.26 16.68
C GLN A 291 18.88 -8.48 18.02
N THR A 292 18.64 -7.42 18.75
CA THR A 292 18.05 -7.47 20.09
C THR A 292 16.63 -6.99 20.05
N PHE A 293 15.69 -7.73 20.60
CA PHE A 293 14.31 -7.29 20.78
C PHE A 293 13.84 -7.51 22.18
N GLY A 294 13.12 -6.52 22.71
CA GLY A 294 12.52 -6.57 24.04
C GLY A 294 11.48 -5.47 24.24
N ILE A 295 11.00 -5.39 25.47
CA ILE A 295 10.01 -4.39 25.90
C ILE A 295 10.64 -3.59 27.03
N VAL A 296 10.63 -2.25 26.92
CA VAL A 296 11.07 -1.33 27.98
C VAL A 296 9.91 -0.39 28.30
N ASP A 297 9.51 -0.34 29.55
CA ASP A 297 8.39 0.50 30.03
C ASP A 297 7.10 0.33 29.20
N GLY A 298 6.84 -0.89 28.70
CA GLY A 298 5.68 -1.23 27.86
C GLY A 298 5.86 -0.98 26.36
N THR A 299 6.96 -0.36 25.93
CA THR A 299 7.25 0.00 24.55
C THR A 299 8.21 -1.02 23.91
N PRO A 300 7.93 -1.50 22.67
CA PRO A 300 8.84 -2.35 21.92
C PRO A 300 10.15 -1.62 21.58
N VAL A 301 11.27 -2.25 21.89
CA VAL A 301 12.64 -1.76 21.62
C VAL A 301 13.37 -2.77 20.76
N PHE A 302 13.87 -2.34 19.60
CA PHE A 302 14.60 -3.20 18.69
C PHE A 302 16.01 -2.65 18.42
N GLY A 303 17.02 -3.40 18.82
CA GLY A 303 18.43 -3.08 18.59
C GLY A 303 18.95 -3.71 17.30
N LEU A 304 19.34 -2.88 16.35
CA LEU A 304 19.93 -3.27 15.08
C LEU A 304 21.46 -3.14 15.10
N PRO A 305 22.20 -3.98 14.37
CA PRO A 305 23.65 -3.86 14.29
C PRO A 305 24.09 -2.57 13.60
N GLY A 306 25.30 -2.09 13.89
CA GLY A 306 25.89 -0.90 13.24
C GLY A 306 26.19 -1.05 11.75
N ASN A 307 26.31 -2.29 11.23
CA ASN A 307 26.54 -2.53 9.80
C ASN A 307 25.31 -2.13 8.96
N PRO A 308 25.43 -1.18 8.01
CA PRO A 308 24.33 -0.59 7.25
C PRO A 308 23.36 -1.59 6.61
N ALA A 309 23.85 -2.54 5.83
CA ALA A 309 22.98 -3.51 5.18
C ALA A 309 22.29 -4.47 6.18
N ALA A 310 22.93 -4.73 7.32
CA ALA A 310 22.33 -5.57 8.36
C ALA A 310 21.21 -4.84 9.08
N ALA A 311 21.40 -3.56 9.39
CA ALA A 311 20.38 -2.69 9.99
C ALA A 311 19.18 -2.52 9.06
N TYR A 312 19.42 -2.17 7.79
CA TYR A 312 18.38 -2.02 6.77
C TYR A 312 17.53 -3.29 6.62
N MET A 313 18.18 -4.46 6.45
CA MET A 313 17.49 -5.73 6.30
C MET A 313 16.74 -6.16 7.57
N GLY A 314 17.29 -5.90 8.75
CA GLY A 314 16.58 -6.15 10.01
C GLY A 314 15.31 -5.32 10.12
N PHE A 315 15.37 -4.07 9.71
CA PHE A 315 14.19 -3.21 9.66
C PHE A 315 13.14 -3.74 8.68
N GLU A 316 13.50 -3.93 7.42
CA GLU A 316 12.58 -4.32 6.35
C GLU A 316 11.96 -5.71 6.57
N LEU A 317 12.72 -6.66 7.08
CA LEU A 317 12.27 -8.04 7.20
C LEU A 317 11.57 -8.34 8.55
N ILE A 318 11.80 -7.54 9.60
CA ILE A 318 11.28 -7.84 10.94
C ILE A 318 10.49 -6.65 11.52
N ILE A 319 11.12 -5.48 11.68
CA ILE A 319 10.51 -4.32 12.35
C ILE A 319 9.29 -3.81 11.59
N ARG A 320 9.41 -3.68 10.27
CA ARG A 320 8.34 -3.19 9.40
C ARG A 320 7.02 -3.94 9.60
N ALA A 321 7.05 -5.25 9.79
CA ALA A 321 5.85 -6.04 10.05
C ALA A 321 5.09 -5.58 11.31
N GLY A 322 5.81 -5.32 12.41
CA GLY A 322 5.24 -4.77 13.64
C GLY A 322 4.61 -3.40 13.42
N LEU A 323 5.31 -2.50 12.73
CA LEU A 323 4.83 -1.16 12.42
C LEU A 323 3.59 -1.17 11.52
N LEU A 324 3.50 -2.08 10.57
CA LEU A 324 2.30 -2.27 9.74
C LEU A 324 1.12 -2.79 10.56
N LYS A 325 1.35 -3.74 11.49
CA LYS A 325 0.31 -4.23 12.39
C LYS A 325 -0.23 -3.11 13.30
N MET A 326 0.64 -2.24 13.82
CA MET A 326 0.23 -1.09 14.62
C MET A 326 -0.69 -0.12 13.85
N GLN A 327 -0.60 -0.09 12.52
CA GLN A 327 -1.48 0.66 11.63
C GLN A 327 -2.73 -0.13 11.20
N GLY A 328 -3.00 -1.29 11.82
CA GLY A 328 -4.18 -2.11 11.51
C GLY A 328 -4.06 -2.96 10.24
N ARG A 329 -2.91 -3.05 9.60
CA ARG A 329 -2.70 -3.94 8.45
C ARG A 329 -2.68 -5.39 8.89
N THR A 330 -3.09 -6.28 7.97
CA THR A 330 -3.14 -7.74 8.19
C THR A 330 -2.14 -8.50 7.32
N ALA A 331 -1.58 -7.88 6.28
CA ALA A 331 -0.51 -8.42 5.44
C ALA A 331 0.78 -7.63 5.69
N PHE A 332 1.87 -8.33 5.95
CA PHE A 332 3.12 -7.74 6.46
C PHE A 332 4.33 -8.02 5.57
N GLU A 333 4.26 -9.03 4.71
CA GLU A 333 5.37 -9.43 3.85
C GLU A 333 5.54 -8.45 2.69
N HIS A 334 6.79 -8.28 2.28
CA HIS A 334 7.08 -7.67 0.99
C HIS A 334 6.63 -8.57 -0.16
N PRO A 335 6.23 -8.01 -1.30
CA PRO A 335 6.02 -8.78 -2.51
C PRO A 335 7.25 -9.62 -2.82
N THR A 336 7.03 -10.88 -3.18
CA THR A 336 8.10 -11.83 -3.48
C THR A 336 7.82 -12.48 -4.83
N ILE A 337 8.86 -12.61 -5.64
CA ILE A 337 8.81 -13.23 -6.97
C ILE A 337 9.92 -14.29 -7.07
N VAL A 338 9.77 -15.25 -7.96
CA VAL A 338 10.80 -16.26 -8.26
C VAL A 338 11.50 -15.88 -9.56
N ALA A 339 12.85 -15.90 -9.56
CA ALA A 339 13.66 -15.57 -10.70
C ALA A 339 14.86 -16.53 -10.82
N LYS A 340 15.39 -16.73 -12.03
CA LYS A 340 16.56 -17.56 -12.28
C LYS A 340 17.85 -16.83 -11.94
N LEU A 341 18.69 -17.45 -11.13
CA LEU A 341 20.00 -16.92 -10.75
C LEU A 341 20.94 -16.88 -11.97
N THR A 342 21.61 -15.74 -12.18
CA THR A 342 22.49 -15.56 -13.34
C THR A 342 23.92 -16.09 -13.14
N CYS A 343 24.33 -16.43 -11.90
CA CYS A 343 25.71 -16.88 -11.61
C CYS A 343 25.75 -17.73 -10.34
N ASP A 344 26.74 -18.63 -10.29
CA ASP A 344 26.97 -19.47 -9.11
C ASP A 344 27.25 -18.66 -7.85
N LYS A 345 26.70 -19.12 -6.73
CA LYS A 345 26.91 -18.54 -5.39
C LYS A 345 27.29 -19.62 -4.39
N LYS A 346 28.50 -19.50 -3.85
CA LYS A 346 28.95 -20.32 -2.73
C LYS A 346 28.35 -19.81 -1.42
N LYS A 347 27.71 -20.69 -0.69
CA LYS A 347 27.12 -20.41 0.62
C LYS A 347 28.07 -20.92 1.73
N LYS A 348 28.68 -19.99 2.47
CA LYS A 348 29.71 -20.27 3.46
C LYS A 348 29.22 -20.69 4.85
N ASP A 349 27.94 -20.49 5.13
CA ASP A 349 27.32 -20.83 6.42
C ASP A 349 25.86 -21.25 6.25
N SER A 350 25.26 -21.84 7.30
CA SER A 350 23.92 -22.43 7.27
C SER A 350 22.78 -21.43 7.43
N ARG A 351 23.05 -20.14 7.68
CA ARG A 351 22.00 -19.14 7.89
C ARG A 351 21.28 -18.82 6.58
N ARG A 352 20.05 -18.33 6.66
CA ARG A 352 19.36 -17.76 5.50
C ARG A 352 20.15 -16.55 4.99
N LEU A 353 20.48 -16.55 3.70
CA LEU A 353 21.30 -15.50 3.08
C LEU A 353 20.43 -14.60 2.20
N PHE A 354 20.45 -13.30 2.51
CA PHE A 354 19.83 -12.26 1.73
C PHE A 354 20.89 -11.50 0.94
N MET A 355 20.84 -11.63 -0.39
CA MET A 355 21.79 -10.97 -1.30
C MET A 355 21.12 -9.78 -1.96
N ARG A 356 21.76 -8.59 -1.93
CA ARG A 356 21.35 -7.48 -2.76
C ARG A 356 21.48 -7.89 -4.20
N ALA A 357 20.40 -7.73 -4.97
CA ALA A 357 20.33 -8.24 -6.34
C ALA A 357 19.45 -7.37 -7.24
N THR A 358 19.64 -7.51 -8.53
CA THR A 358 18.82 -6.82 -9.54
C THR A 358 18.04 -7.85 -10.33
N LEU A 359 16.73 -7.66 -10.39
CA LEU A 359 15.83 -8.37 -11.29
C LEU A 359 15.86 -7.71 -12.67
N SER A 360 15.86 -8.53 -13.70
CA SER A 360 15.79 -8.11 -15.10
C SER A 360 15.10 -9.18 -15.94
N HIS A 361 14.65 -8.84 -17.16
CA HIS A 361 14.21 -9.82 -18.14
C HIS A 361 15.40 -10.31 -18.98
N GLY A 362 15.43 -11.61 -19.24
CA GLY A 362 16.30 -12.22 -20.25
C GLY A 362 15.74 -12.01 -21.68
N GLU A 363 16.52 -12.41 -22.68
CA GLU A 363 16.15 -12.26 -24.09
C GLU A 363 14.89 -13.05 -24.48
N SER A 364 14.61 -14.16 -23.78
CA SER A 364 13.40 -14.99 -23.97
C SER A 364 12.23 -14.58 -23.08
N GLY A 365 12.34 -13.46 -22.34
CA GLY A 365 11.33 -12.96 -21.45
C GLY A 365 11.30 -13.60 -20.05
N GLU A 366 12.23 -14.51 -19.74
CA GLU A 366 12.36 -15.09 -18.39
C GLU A 366 12.88 -14.05 -17.39
N LEU A 367 12.44 -14.18 -16.13
CA LEU A 367 12.96 -13.36 -15.03
C LEU A 367 14.31 -13.87 -14.56
N LEU A 368 15.27 -12.95 -14.55
CA LEU A 368 16.65 -13.19 -14.12
C LEU A 368 16.95 -12.37 -12.86
N VAL A 369 17.73 -12.97 -11.95
CA VAL A 369 18.24 -12.25 -10.77
C VAL A 369 19.77 -12.28 -10.76
N THR A 370 20.37 -11.09 -10.72
CA THR A 370 21.83 -10.92 -10.68
C THR A 370 22.24 -10.33 -9.34
N PRO A 371 22.91 -11.09 -8.47
CA PRO A 371 23.42 -10.57 -7.21
C PRO A 371 24.50 -9.50 -7.43
N ALA A 372 24.45 -8.41 -6.66
CA ALA A 372 25.49 -7.39 -6.66
C ALA A 372 26.86 -7.99 -6.38
N LYS A 373 27.89 -7.47 -7.04
CA LYS A 373 29.27 -7.98 -6.89
C LYS A 373 29.77 -7.86 -5.44
N ASN A 374 29.45 -6.77 -4.77
CA ASN A 374 29.86 -6.55 -3.37
C ASN A 374 28.67 -6.75 -2.43
N GLN A 375 28.78 -7.79 -1.59
CA GLN A 375 27.79 -8.17 -0.59
C GLN A 375 28.22 -7.81 0.84
N SER A 376 29.20 -6.89 1.02
CA SER A 376 29.62 -6.44 2.35
C SER A 376 28.46 -5.82 3.13
N SER A 377 28.30 -6.22 4.39
CA SER A 377 27.24 -5.69 5.28
C SER A 377 27.45 -4.21 5.65
N GLY A 378 28.67 -3.69 5.51
CA GLY A 378 29.00 -2.30 5.79
C GLY A 378 28.65 -1.28 4.69
N LEU A 379 27.86 -1.66 3.67
CA LEU A 379 27.64 -0.82 2.49
C LEU A 379 26.15 -0.61 2.19
N PHE A 380 25.72 0.65 2.07
CA PHE A 380 24.42 1.03 1.49
C PHE A 380 24.44 1.08 -0.05
N GLY A 381 25.54 1.45 -0.67
CA GLY A 381 25.61 1.65 -2.11
C GLY A 381 25.10 0.49 -2.97
N PRO A 382 25.38 -0.78 -2.64
CA PRO A 382 24.77 -1.91 -3.33
C PRO A 382 23.24 -2.00 -3.17
N ILE A 383 22.66 -1.56 -2.04
CA ILE A 383 21.20 -1.53 -1.83
C ILE A 383 20.58 -0.51 -2.77
N GLN A 384 21.11 0.72 -2.81
CA GLN A 384 20.63 1.79 -3.68
C GLN A 384 20.63 1.42 -5.18
N LYS A 385 21.48 0.50 -5.59
CA LYS A 385 21.67 0.08 -7.00
C LYS A 385 20.97 -1.23 -7.35
N THR A 386 20.15 -1.77 -6.45
CA THR A 386 19.43 -3.04 -6.63
C THR A 386 17.96 -2.83 -6.34
N ASN A 387 17.09 -3.73 -6.78
CA ASN A 387 15.64 -3.66 -6.64
C ASN A 387 15.04 -4.86 -5.90
N CYS A 388 15.90 -5.78 -5.43
CA CYS A 388 15.44 -6.93 -4.64
C CYS A 388 16.53 -7.49 -3.72
N MET A 389 16.07 -8.34 -2.80
CA MET A 389 16.92 -9.28 -2.05
C MET A 389 16.68 -10.69 -2.58
N ALA A 390 17.70 -11.29 -3.22
CA ALA A 390 17.67 -12.71 -3.59
C ALA A 390 17.97 -13.57 -2.35
N VAL A 391 17.13 -14.59 -2.10
CA VAL A 391 17.12 -15.35 -0.85
C VAL A 391 17.64 -16.76 -1.09
N LEU A 392 18.75 -17.13 -0.42
CA LEU A 392 19.16 -18.53 -0.30
C LEU A 392 18.67 -19.08 1.05
N PRO A 393 17.93 -20.19 1.05
CA PRO A 393 17.34 -20.75 2.27
C PRO A 393 18.41 -21.22 3.28
N GLU A 394 17.98 -21.60 4.46
CA GLU A 394 18.84 -22.22 5.46
C GLU A 394 19.51 -23.49 4.91
N GLY A 395 20.66 -23.84 5.48
CA GLY A 395 21.49 -24.94 4.99
C GLY A 395 22.77 -24.43 4.29
N ALA A 396 23.72 -25.31 4.04
CA ALA A 396 25.03 -24.97 3.48
C ALA A 396 25.15 -25.28 1.97
N GLN A 397 24.02 -25.42 1.25
CA GLN A 397 24.01 -25.72 -0.16
C GLN A 397 24.37 -24.49 -1.00
N ASP A 398 25.31 -24.66 -1.93
CA ASP A 398 25.61 -23.66 -2.95
C ASP A 398 24.43 -23.52 -3.92
N ALA A 399 24.29 -22.35 -4.53
CA ALA A 399 23.32 -22.12 -5.60
C ALA A 399 24.06 -21.93 -6.92
N HIS A 400 23.47 -22.42 -8.00
CA HIS A 400 24.04 -22.41 -9.33
C HIS A 400 23.29 -21.50 -10.30
N ALA A 401 23.96 -21.06 -11.33
CA ALA A 401 23.32 -20.35 -12.43
C ALA A 401 22.18 -21.20 -13.00
N GLY A 402 21.00 -20.57 -13.16
CA GLY A 402 19.77 -21.23 -13.60
C GLY A 402 18.86 -21.72 -12.47
N ASP A 403 19.31 -21.78 -11.23
CA ASP A 403 18.45 -22.13 -10.09
C ASP A 403 17.37 -21.07 -9.88
N GLU A 404 16.14 -21.53 -9.56
CA GLU A 404 15.03 -20.66 -9.19
C GLU A 404 15.19 -20.19 -7.75
N ILE A 405 15.20 -18.88 -7.56
CA ILE A 405 15.45 -18.22 -6.27
C ILE A 405 14.33 -17.24 -5.96
N ALA A 406 13.85 -17.26 -4.72
CA ALA A 406 12.92 -16.25 -4.20
C ALA A 406 13.62 -14.89 -4.10
N CYS A 407 12.96 -13.86 -4.59
CA CYS A 407 13.41 -12.46 -4.57
C CYS A 407 12.37 -11.60 -3.86
N VAL A 408 12.76 -11.05 -2.72
CA VAL A 408 11.96 -10.06 -1.99
C VAL A 408 12.13 -8.71 -2.66
N LEU A 409 11.05 -8.10 -3.13
CA LEU A 409 11.09 -6.82 -3.83
C LEU A 409 11.27 -5.66 -2.83
N LEU A 410 12.21 -4.77 -3.12
CA LEU A 410 12.49 -3.57 -2.36
C LEU A 410 12.61 -2.39 -3.33
N ASP A 411 11.97 -1.27 -2.99
CA ASP A 411 12.11 0.01 -3.71
C ASP A 411 12.08 -0.14 -5.25
N VAL A 412 11.08 -0.89 -5.74
CA VAL A 412 10.93 -1.12 -7.18
C VAL A 412 10.58 0.21 -7.85
N ALA A 413 11.47 0.67 -8.75
CA ALA A 413 11.29 1.91 -9.46
C ALA A 413 10.11 1.85 -10.46
N GLU A 414 9.49 2.99 -10.71
CA GLU A 414 8.50 3.12 -11.77
C GLU A 414 9.09 2.71 -13.13
N GLY A 415 8.28 2.07 -13.96
CA GLY A 415 8.71 1.55 -15.26
C GLY A 415 9.45 0.21 -15.19
N THR A 416 9.68 -0.36 -14.01
CA THR A 416 10.17 -1.74 -13.90
C THR A 416 9.04 -2.70 -14.25
N VAL A 417 9.21 -3.44 -15.33
CA VAL A 417 8.30 -4.53 -15.71
C VAL A 417 8.79 -5.80 -15.01
N ILE A 418 7.97 -6.39 -14.15
CA ILE A 418 8.25 -7.62 -13.42
C ILE A 418 7.24 -8.68 -13.82
#